data_8eb3a66a462d3cf26f5696a3f9a328ce
#
_entry.id   8eb3a66a462d3cf26f5696a3f9a328ce
#
_cell.length_a   1.000
_cell.length_b   1.000
_cell.length_c   1.000
_cell.angle_alpha   90.00
_cell.angle_beta   90.00
_cell.angle_gamma   90.00
#
_symmetry.space_group_name_H-M   'P 1'
#
loop_
_entity.id
_entity.type
_entity.pdbx_description
1 polymer ?
#
loop_
_entity_poly.entity_id
_entity_poly.type
_entity_poly.pdbx_seq_one_letter_code
_entity_poly.pdbx_strand_id
1 'polypeptide(L)'
;YTDEGYHALFSNSLAEQIAALYGMTQRPVMPHRITRLNALLDHAPDRHKALAWFLVGFVSETIIARELLEVCRNELVSSVQEMLRDHLTDEARHSRYFCEVFHYLWLTLNSSQRTFAAKLLVDILLIFFEVDERWLKESLNSVDLGENCVAEILSALTGPQACLQRARSGAGATLQAMEKAGFFDLPFNQQLFAQAGLVDG
;
A
#
# COMPACT_ATOMS: atom_id res chain seq x y z
N TYR A 1 -5.51 -16.32 6.85
CA TYR A 1 -4.86 -16.07 8.15
C TYR A 1 -3.56 -16.85 8.33
N THR A 2 -3.47 -18.08 7.82
CA THR A 2 -2.27 -18.93 7.95
C THR A 2 -1.14 -18.38 7.07
N ASP A 3 -1.47 -17.99 5.86
CA ASP A 3 -0.52 -17.51 4.85
C ASP A 3 0.13 -16.21 5.29
N GLU A 4 -0.65 -15.23 5.79
CA GLU A 4 -0.14 -13.97 6.34
C GLU A 4 0.82 -14.18 7.52
N GLY A 5 0.56 -15.19 8.36
CA GLY A 5 1.46 -15.58 9.43
C GLY A 5 2.81 -16.11 8.89
N TYR A 6 2.77 -16.87 7.80
CA TYR A 6 3.98 -17.34 7.12
C TYR A 6 4.73 -16.20 6.43
N HIS A 7 4.03 -15.30 5.72
CA HIS A 7 4.61 -14.14 5.07
C HIS A 7 5.36 -13.26 6.08
N ALA A 8 4.74 -12.98 7.24
CA ALA A 8 5.38 -12.24 8.33
C ALA A 8 6.59 -12.97 8.89
N LEU A 9 6.49 -14.29 9.13
CA LEU A 9 7.55 -15.10 9.73
C LEU A 9 8.80 -15.13 8.83
N PHE A 10 8.66 -15.46 7.55
CA PHE A 10 9.82 -15.56 6.68
C PHE A 10 10.40 -14.17 6.33
N SER A 11 9.57 -13.15 6.19
CA SER A 11 10.06 -11.78 5.98
C SER A 11 10.89 -11.29 7.17
N ASN A 12 10.43 -11.55 8.39
CA ASN A 12 11.18 -11.23 9.60
C ASN A 12 12.48 -12.04 9.69
N SER A 13 12.43 -13.35 9.40
CA SER A 13 13.60 -14.22 9.41
C SER A 13 14.64 -13.78 8.38
N LEU A 14 14.22 -13.41 7.17
CA LEU A 14 15.11 -12.87 6.14
C LEU A 14 15.75 -11.55 6.59
N ALA A 15 14.95 -10.64 7.14
CA ALA A 15 15.45 -9.37 7.66
C ALA A 15 16.48 -9.57 8.78
N GLU A 16 16.25 -10.51 9.70
CA GLU A 16 17.20 -10.86 10.77
C GLU A 16 18.51 -11.44 10.23
N GLN A 17 18.44 -12.32 9.21
CA GLN A 17 19.62 -12.89 8.57
C GLN A 17 20.46 -11.81 7.86
N ILE A 18 19.80 -10.90 7.12
CA ILE A 18 20.49 -9.79 6.46
C ILE A 18 21.10 -8.85 7.51
N ALA A 19 20.37 -8.50 8.57
CA ALA A 19 20.88 -7.66 9.64
C ALA A 19 22.12 -8.26 10.30
N ALA A 20 22.09 -9.57 10.58
CA ALA A 20 23.25 -10.29 11.14
C ALA A 20 24.46 -10.29 10.18
N LEU A 21 24.21 -10.49 8.87
CA LEU A 21 25.27 -10.50 7.85
C LEU A 21 26.01 -9.16 7.75
N TYR A 22 25.27 -8.06 7.88
CA TYR A 22 25.83 -6.70 7.79
C TYR A 22 26.13 -6.06 9.15
N GLY A 23 26.02 -6.79 10.25
CA GLY A 23 26.27 -6.27 11.60
C GLY A 23 25.31 -5.17 12.04
N MET A 24 24.09 -5.17 11.50
CA MET A 24 23.06 -4.19 11.85
C MET A 24 22.51 -4.50 13.25
N THR A 25 22.54 -3.50 14.12
CA THR A 25 22.06 -3.65 15.51
C THR A 25 20.68 -3.03 15.76
N GLN A 26 20.18 -2.22 14.83
CA GLN A 26 18.90 -1.53 14.98
C GLN A 26 17.76 -2.38 14.43
N ARG A 27 16.69 -2.52 15.24
CA ARG A 27 15.43 -3.08 14.75
C ARG A 27 14.68 -2.02 13.94
N PRO A 28 13.99 -2.42 12.87
CA PRO A 28 13.17 -1.49 12.12
C PRO A 28 12.11 -0.86 13.04
N VAL A 29 11.98 0.45 12.95
CA VAL A 29 10.88 1.19 13.59
C VAL A 29 9.60 0.88 12.84
N MET A 30 8.46 0.96 13.55
CA MET A 30 7.15 0.79 12.88
C MET A 30 7.05 1.70 11.65
N PRO A 31 6.72 1.15 10.48
CA PRO A 31 6.64 1.93 9.25
C PRO A 31 5.67 3.10 9.39
N HIS A 32 6.03 4.25 8.86
CA HIS A 32 5.21 5.46 8.85
C HIS A 32 3.79 5.18 8.32
N ARG A 33 3.68 4.40 7.25
CA ARG A 33 2.42 3.95 6.64
C ARG A 33 1.49 3.30 7.68
N ILE A 34 2.00 2.37 8.49
CA ILE A 34 1.19 1.66 9.51
C ILE A 34 0.70 2.65 10.57
N THR A 35 1.55 3.56 11.02
CA THR A 35 1.16 4.61 11.99
C THR A 35 0.04 5.48 11.42
N ARG A 36 0.14 5.90 10.16
CA ARG A 36 -0.86 6.72 9.48
C ARG A 36 -2.19 5.99 9.29
N LEU A 37 -2.14 4.73 8.85
CA LEU A 37 -3.35 3.89 8.68
C LEU A 37 -4.04 3.63 10.01
N ASN A 38 -3.30 3.33 11.08
CA ASN A 38 -3.88 3.17 12.41
C ASN A 38 -4.57 4.45 12.88
N ALA A 39 -3.93 5.62 12.73
CA ALA A 39 -4.55 6.89 13.06
C ALA A 39 -5.85 7.14 12.27
N LEU A 40 -5.87 6.79 10.98
CA LEU A 40 -7.05 6.90 10.13
C LEU A 40 -8.19 5.99 10.63
N LEU A 41 -7.86 4.75 11.01
CA LEU A 41 -8.82 3.77 11.54
C LEU A 41 -9.36 4.17 12.92
N ASP A 42 -8.52 4.75 13.79
CA ASP A 42 -8.92 5.22 15.11
C ASP A 42 -9.91 6.38 15.04
N HIS A 43 -9.79 7.23 14.01
CA HIS A 43 -10.71 8.34 13.78
C HIS A 43 -12.00 7.92 13.04
N ALA A 44 -12.08 6.70 12.54
CA ALA A 44 -13.28 6.22 11.88
C ALA A 44 -14.44 6.06 12.89
N PRO A 45 -15.66 6.52 12.55
CA PRO A 45 -16.82 6.32 13.41
C PRO A 45 -17.04 4.83 13.71
N ASP A 46 -17.40 4.48 14.96
CA ASP A 46 -17.55 3.08 15.39
C ASP A 46 -18.46 2.27 14.46
N ARG A 47 -19.55 2.86 13.99
CA ARG A 47 -20.47 2.23 13.02
C ARG A 47 -19.84 1.90 11.66
N HIS A 48 -18.69 2.46 11.35
CA HIS A 48 -17.97 2.29 10.08
C HIS A 48 -16.59 1.64 10.25
N LYS A 49 -16.17 1.31 11.48
CA LYS A 49 -14.84 0.72 11.73
C LYS A 49 -14.60 -0.58 10.97
N ALA A 50 -15.57 -1.49 10.95
CA ALA A 50 -15.44 -2.74 10.20
C ALA A 50 -15.27 -2.48 8.69
N LEU A 51 -16.02 -1.52 8.14
CA LEU A 51 -15.86 -1.09 6.74
C LEU A 51 -14.49 -0.46 6.51
N ALA A 52 -14.02 0.40 7.41
CA ALA A 52 -12.70 1.02 7.30
C ALA A 52 -11.57 -0.01 7.29
N TRP A 53 -11.60 -0.99 8.19
CA TRP A 53 -10.65 -2.10 8.21
C TRP A 53 -10.65 -2.91 6.91
N PHE A 54 -11.84 -3.23 6.40
CA PHE A 54 -11.96 -3.93 5.12
C PHE A 54 -11.35 -3.12 3.97
N LEU A 55 -11.60 -1.80 3.91
CA LEU A 55 -11.08 -0.95 2.85
C LEU A 55 -9.54 -0.82 2.89
N VAL A 56 -8.95 -0.78 4.08
CA VAL A 56 -7.47 -0.85 4.22
C VAL A 56 -6.95 -2.17 3.68
N GLY A 57 -7.55 -3.30 4.07
CA GLY A 57 -7.20 -4.62 3.53
C GLY A 57 -7.36 -4.70 2.02
N PHE A 58 -8.50 -4.24 1.47
CA PHE A 58 -8.75 -4.22 0.03
C PHE A 58 -7.66 -3.47 -0.75
N VAL A 59 -7.27 -2.28 -0.29
CA VAL A 59 -6.21 -1.49 -0.93
C VAL A 59 -4.86 -2.17 -0.77
N SER A 60 -4.53 -2.69 0.42
CA SER A 60 -3.28 -3.40 0.69
C SER A 60 -3.09 -4.58 -0.26
N GLU A 61 -4.06 -5.48 -0.30
CA GLU A 61 -4.00 -6.72 -1.07
C GLU A 61 -3.96 -6.50 -2.59
N THR A 62 -4.61 -5.44 -3.06
CA THR A 62 -4.57 -5.11 -4.49
C THR A 62 -3.28 -4.42 -4.93
N ILE A 63 -2.57 -3.77 -4.00
CA ILE A 63 -1.27 -3.12 -4.27
C ILE A 63 -0.12 -4.11 -4.12
N ILE A 64 -0.07 -4.90 -3.04
CA ILE A 64 1.06 -5.77 -2.73
C ILE A 64 1.33 -6.81 -3.81
N ALA A 65 0.29 -7.39 -4.40
CA ALA A 65 0.43 -8.34 -5.50
C ALA A 65 1.22 -7.76 -6.69
N ARG A 66 1.03 -6.48 -6.98
CA ARG A 66 1.76 -5.77 -8.03
C ARG A 66 3.19 -5.44 -7.60
N GLU A 67 3.39 -4.95 -6.38
CA GLU A 67 4.71 -4.65 -5.84
C GLU A 67 5.61 -5.90 -5.84
N LEU A 68 5.09 -7.05 -5.39
CA LEU A 68 5.81 -8.32 -5.42
C LEU A 68 6.15 -8.78 -6.83
N LEU A 69 5.23 -8.60 -7.79
CA LEU A 69 5.49 -8.93 -9.19
C LEU A 69 6.68 -8.13 -9.75
N GLU A 70 6.79 -6.85 -9.40
CA GLU A 70 7.91 -6.01 -9.84
C GLU A 70 9.22 -6.43 -9.17
N VAL A 71 9.21 -6.75 -7.88
CA VAL A 71 10.40 -7.26 -7.16
C VAL A 71 10.87 -8.59 -7.74
N CYS A 72 9.95 -9.50 -8.08
CA CYS A 72 10.27 -10.80 -8.67
C CYS A 72 10.90 -10.73 -10.07
N ARG A 73 10.85 -9.57 -10.74
CA ARG A 73 11.52 -9.37 -12.04
C ARG A 73 13.02 -9.09 -11.91
N ASN A 74 13.48 -8.74 -10.73
CA ASN A 74 14.90 -8.46 -10.46
C ASN A 74 15.68 -9.77 -10.26
N GLU A 75 16.96 -9.75 -10.54
CA GLU A 75 17.86 -10.86 -10.24
C GLU A 75 18.13 -10.89 -8.72
N LEU A 76 17.51 -11.82 -8.04
CA LEU A 76 17.65 -12.08 -6.62
C LEU A 76 18.34 -13.41 -6.38
N VAL A 77 18.86 -13.62 -5.18
CA VAL A 77 19.31 -14.95 -4.72
C VAL A 77 18.14 -15.92 -4.87
N SER A 78 18.40 -17.10 -5.47
CA SER A 78 17.35 -18.05 -5.90
C SER A 78 16.34 -18.40 -4.80
N SER A 79 16.83 -18.65 -3.57
CA SER A 79 15.95 -18.96 -2.42
C SER A 79 15.01 -17.80 -2.05
N VAL A 80 15.50 -16.56 -2.15
CA VAL A 80 14.67 -15.35 -1.92
C VAL A 80 13.66 -15.19 -3.06
N GLN A 81 14.10 -15.45 -4.29
CA GLN A 81 13.22 -15.33 -5.46
C GLN A 81 12.10 -16.37 -5.44
N GLU A 82 12.39 -17.62 -5.05
CA GLU A 82 11.38 -18.67 -4.89
C GLU A 82 10.37 -18.30 -3.80
N MET A 83 10.84 -17.89 -2.65
CA MET A 83 10.01 -17.43 -1.54
C MET A 83 9.06 -16.28 -1.95
N LEU A 84 9.57 -15.29 -2.68
CA LEU A 84 8.74 -14.17 -3.16
C LEU A 84 7.75 -14.59 -4.24
N ARG A 85 8.05 -15.60 -5.06
CA ARG A 85 7.11 -16.15 -6.04
C ARG A 85 5.97 -16.92 -5.38
N ASP A 86 6.26 -17.67 -4.33
CA ASP A 86 5.23 -18.35 -3.54
C ASP A 86 4.32 -17.32 -2.88
N HIS A 87 4.91 -16.31 -2.25
CA HIS A 87 4.18 -15.18 -1.68
C HIS A 87 3.29 -14.48 -2.74
N LEU A 88 3.84 -14.15 -3.91
CA LEU A 88 3.08 -13.56 -5.01
C LEU A 88 1.88 -14.43 -5.43
N THR A 89 2.02 -15.76 -5.39
CA THR A 89 0.94 -16.68 -5.75
C THR A 89 -0.22 -16.59 -4.76
N ASP A 90 0.07 -16.44 -3.47
CA ASP A 90 -0.94 -16.28 -2.42
C ASP A 90 -1.57 -14.90 -2.51
N GLU A 91 -0.78 -13.84 -2.67
CA GLU A 91 -1.29 -12.46 -2.81
C GLU A 91 -2.17 -12.27 -4.05
N ALA A 92 -1.92 -12.99 -5.13
CA ALA A 92 -2.82 -12.98 -6.28
C ALA A 92 -4.20 -13.56 -5.97
N ARG A 93 -4.29 -14.56 -5.08
CA ARG A 93 -5.56 -15.13 -4.59
C ARG A 93 -6.25 -14.17 -3.62
N HIS A 94 -5.48 -13.58 -2.70
CA HIS A 94 -5.98 -12.58 -1.74
C HIS A 94 -6.55 -11.37 -2.47
N SER A 95 -5.79 -10.81 -3.41
CA SER A 95 -6.21 -9.68 -4.23
C SER A 95 -7.53 -9.97 -4.96
N ARG A 96 -7.65 -11.16 -5.57
CA ARG A 96 -8.89 -11.58 -6.22
C ARG A 96 -10.06 -11.65 -5.24
N TYR A 97 -9.85 -12.26 -4.08
CA TYR A 97 -10.86 -12.36 -3.03
C TYR A 97 -11.34 -10.99 -2.58
N PHE A 98 -10.42 -10.07 -2.28
CA PHE A 98 -10.76 -8.72 -1.86
C PHE A 98 -11.49 -7.92 -2.95
N CYS A 99 -11.13 -8.10 -4.22
CA CYS A 99 -11.86 -7.48 -5.34
C CYS A 99 -13.30 -8.00 -5.44
N GLU A 100 -13.52 -9.31 -5.33
CA GLU A 100 -14.84 -9.92 -5.36
C GLU A 100 -15.69 -9.45 -4.18
N VAL A 101 -15.13 -9.47 -2.96
CA VAL A 101 -15.83 -8.99 -1.75
C VAL A 101 -16.15 -7.51 -1.84
N PHE A 102 -15.21 -6.68 -2.34
CA PHE A 102 -15.47 -5.25 -2.54
C PHE A 102 -16.64 -5.03 -3.48
N HIS A 103 -16.71 -5.75 -4.60
CA HIS A 103 -17.81 -5.66 -5.56
C HIS A 103 -19.16 -5.93 -4.89
N TYR A 104 -19.31 -7.07 -4.18
CA TYR A 104 -20.56 -7.40 -3.49
C TYR A 104 -20.89 -6.43 -2.36
N LEU A 105 -19.89 -6.05 -1.57
CA LEU A 105 -20.05 -5.10 -0.49
C LEU A 105 -20.53 -3.75 -1.01
N TRP A 106 -19.92 -3.23 -2.07
CA TRP A 106 -20.28 -1.94 -2.66
C TRP A 106 -21.76 -1.87 -3.06
N LEU A 107 -22.31 -2.95 -3.61
CA LEU A 107 -23.73 -3.04 -3.99
C LEU A 107 -24.67 -2.95 -2.77
N THR A 108 -24.24 -3.38 -1.59
CA THR A 108 -25.06 -3.42 -0.38
C THR A 108 -24.95 -2.16 0.48
N LEU A 109 -23.91 -1.33 0.29
CA LEU A 109 -23.71 -0.11 1.07
C LEU A 109 -24.82 0.92 0.80
N ASN A 110 -25.31 1.55 1.88
CA ASN A 110 -26.17 2.71 1.76
C ASN A 110 -25.39 3.99 1.40
N SER A 111 -26.09 5.07 1.06
CA SER A 111 -25.47 6.33 0.60
C SER A 111 -24.46 6.92 1.60
N SER A 112 -24.75 6.85 2.91
CA SER A 112 -23.82 7.35 3.95
C SER A 112 -22.54 6.53 4.00
N GLN A 113 -22.66 5.21 3.91
CA GLN A 113 -21.53 4.29 3.88
C GLN A 113 -20.70 4.46 2.61
N ARG A 114 -21.34 4.63 1.44
CA ARG A 114 -20.65 4.90 0.17
C ARG A 114 -19.87 6.21 0.21
N THR A 115 -20.47 7.27 0.76
CA THR A 115 -19.79 8.56 0.91
C THR A 115 -18.60 8.46 1.86
N PHE A 116 -18.74 7.75 2.97
CA PHE A 116 -17.65 7.49 3.91
C PHE A 116 -16.53 6.69 3.23
N ALA A 117 -16.88 5.58 2.57
CA ALA A 117 -15.92 4.72 1.88
C ALA A 117 -15.14 5.48 0.79
N ALA A 118 -15.81 6.33 0.01
CA ALA A 118 -15.16 7.09 -1.04
C ALA A 118 -14.09 8.05 -0.50
N LYS A 119 -14.40 8.78 0.56
CA LYS A 119 -13.44 9.68 1.21
C LYS A 119 -12.27 8.91 1.80
N LEU A 120 -12.56 7.82 2.52
CA LEU A 120 -11.56 7.01 3.16
C LEU A 120 -10.61 6.36 2.15
N LEU A 121 -11.11 5.88 1.00
CA LEU A 121 -10.29 5.27 -0.05
C LEU A 121 -9.27 6.24 -0.65
N VAL A 122 -9.63 7.51 -0.80
CA VAL A 122 -8.65 8.54 -1.22
C VAL A 122 -7.51 8.65 -0.21
N ASP A 123 -7.84 8.78 1.08
CA ASP A 123 -6.84 8.90 2.14
C ASP A 123 -5.96 7.64 2.23
N ILE A 124 -6.56 6.45 2.17
CA ILE A 124 -5.82 5.18 2.20
C ILE A 124 -4.84 5.11 1.01
N LEU A 125 -5.32 5.37 -0.21
CA LEU A 125 -4.48 5.32 -1.41
C LEU A 125 -3.29 6.27 -1.30
N LEU A 126 -3.51 7.50 -0.87
CA LEU A 126 -2.42 8.47 -0.71
C LEU A 126 -1.41 8.01 0.36
N ILE A 127 -1.87 7.49 1.50
CA ILE A 127 -1.00 6.96 2.57
C ILE A 127 -0.16 5.78 2.06
N PHE A 128 -0.73 4.89 1.22
CA PHE A 128 0.03 3.75 0.68
C PHE A 128 1.21 4.18 -0.19
N PHE A 129 1.13 5.32 -0.85
CA PHE A 129 2.16 5.83 -1.74
C PHE A 129 3.00 6.99 -1.16
N GLU A 130 2.76 7.35 0.10
CA GLU A 130 3.67 8.24 0.83
C GLU A 130 5.03 7.56 1.06
N VAL A 131 6.10 8.35 0.97
CA VAL A 131 7.44 7.88 1.36
C VAL A 131 7.66 8.19 2.82
N ASP A 132 8.17 7.22 3.56
CA ASP A 132 8.74 7.47 4.88
C ASP A 132 10.05 8.22 4.72
N GLU A 133 10.00 9.55 4.78
CA GLU A 133 11.14 10.43 4.57
C GLU A 133 12.26 10.15 5.57
N ARG A 134 11.90 9.87 6.81
CA ARG A 134 12.89 9.57 7.86
C ARG A 134 13.65 8.29 7.53
N TRP A 135 12.91 7.22 7.24
CA TRP A 135 13.51 5.93 6.87
C TRP A 135 14.36 6.06 5.61
N LEU A 136 13.86 6.74 4.59
CA LEU A 136 14.58 6.96 3.33
C LEU A 136 15.88 7.73 3.57
N LYS A 137 15.84 8.81 4.35
CA LYS A 137 17.03 9.60 4.70
C LYS A 137 18.07 8.79 5.47
N GLU A 138 17.62 8.03 6.48
CA GLU A 138 18.50 7.14 7.25
C GLU A 138 19.15 6.07 6.35
N SER A 139 18.37 5.48 5.44
CA SER A 139 18.85 4.48 4.49
C SER A 139 19.86 5.05 3.48
N LEU A 140 19.59 6.22 2.92
CA LEU A 140 20.51 6.90 2.00
C LEU A 140 21.83 7.29 2.69
N ASN A 141 21.75 7.73 3.93
CA ASN A 141 22.96 8.07 4.71
C ASN A 141 23.80 6.82 5.03
N SER A 142 23.21 5.63 5.09
CA SER A 142 23.96 4.39 5.37
C SER A 142 24.80 3.90 4.18
N VAL A 143 24.55 4.39 2.97
CA VAL A 143 25.28 4.03 1.74
C VAL A 143 26.28 5.11 1.29
N ASP A 144 26.67 5.98 2.21
CA ASP A 144 27.74 7.01 2.03
C ASP A 144 27.52 7.94 0.83
N LEU A 145 26.26 8.31 0.58
CA LEU A 145 25.92 9.35 -0.40
C LEU A 145 26.19 10.74 0.18
N GLY A 146 26.78 11.62 -0.61
CA GLY A 146 27.00 13.00 -0.20
C GLY A 146 25.69 13.73 0.11
N GLU A 147 25.71 14.64 1.08
CA GLU A 147 24.49 15.35 1.58
C GLU A 147 23.67 16.00 0.48
N ASN A 148 24.29 16.58 -0.54
CA ASN A 148 23.58 17.17 -1.68
C ASN A 148 22.78 16.13 -2.48
N CYS A 149 23.38 14.95 -2.73
CA CYS A 149 22.70 13.87 -3.42
C CYS A 149 21.50 13.34 -2.62
N VAL A 150 21.67 13.17 -1.30
CA VAL A 150 20.58 12.79 -0.39
C VAL A 150 19.44 13.80 -0.45
N ALA A 151 19.75 15.11 -0.40
CA ALA A 151 18.75 16.16 -0.47
C ALA A 151 17.99 16.16 -1.81
N GLU A 152 18.67 15.96 -2.93
CA GLU A 152 18.06 15.86 -4.26
C GLU A 152 17.12 14.65 -4.35
N ILE A 153 17.55 13.47 -3.89
CA ILE A 153 16.72 12.25 -3.88
C ILE A 153 15.48 12.45 -3.00
N LEU A 154 15.65 12.97 -1.79
CA LEU A 154 14.52 13.26 -0.90
C LEU A 154 13.53 14.23 -1.56
N SER A 155 14.02 15.35 -2.10
CA SER A 155 13.17 16.33 -2.79
C SER A 155 12.39 15.72 -3.96
N ALA A 156 13.03 14.86 -4.74
CA ALA A 156 12.38 14.19 -5.88
C ALA A 156 11.31 13.17 -5.46
N LEU A 157 11.50 12.47 -4.33
CA LEU A 157 10.64 11.36 -3.93
C LEU A 157 9.54 11.73 -2.92
N THR A 158 9.75 12.75 -2.06
CA THR A 158 8.81 13.08 -0.97
C THR A 158 7.79 14.14 -1.33
N GLY A 159 7.94 14.84 -2.47
CA GLY A 159 7.01 15.87 -2.90
C GLY A 159 5.60 15.33 -3.21
N PRO A 160 4.55 16.17 -3.02
CA PRO A 160 3.15 15.76 -3.28
C PRO A 160 2.92 15.23 -4.69
N GLN A 161 3.56 15.81 -5.70
CA GLN A 161 3.45 15.37 -7.08
C GLN A 161 4.07 13.97 -7.30
N ALA A 162 5.19 13.68 -6.66
CA ALA A 162 5.82 12.37 -6.72
C ALA A 162 4.96 11.30 -6.03
N CYS A 163 4.36 11.61 -4.89
CA CYS A 163 3.38 10.74 -4.22
C CYS A 163 2.20 10.45 -5.14
N LEU A 164 1.61 11.47 -5.74
CA LEU A 164 0.46 11.34 -6.63
C LEU A 164 0.80 10.52 -7.89
N GLN A 165 1.96 10.75 -8.48
CA GLN A 165 2.42 9.97 -9.64
C GLN A 165 2.58 8.49 -9.29
N ARG A 166 3.15 8.17 -8.11
CA ARG A 166 3.23 6.78 -7.63
C ARG A 166 1.84 6.18 -7.40
N ALA A 167 0.92 6.94 -6.78
CA ALA A 167 -0.44 6.49 -6.55
C ALA A 167 -1.15 6.17 -7.87
N ARG A 168 -1.09 7.03 -8.87
CA ARG A 168 -1.66 6.79 -10.21
C ARG A 168 -1.08 5.54 -10.88
N SER A 169 0.24 5.38 -10.83
CA SER A 169 0.90 4.22 -11.45
C SER A 169 0.70 2.93 -10.66
N GLY A 170 0.67 2.99 -9.34
CA GLY A 170 0.63 1.83 -8.45
C GLY A 170 -0.78 1.33 -8.14
N ALA A 171 -1.79 2.22 -8.05
CA ALA A 171 -3.16 1.86 -7.68
C ALA A 171 -4.01 1.25 -8.80
N GLY A 172 -3.43 0.96 -9.97
CA GLY A 172 -4.20 0.54 -11.14
C GLY A 172 -5.13 -0.64 -10.91
N ALA A 173 -4.69 -1.67 -10.17
CA ALA A 173 -5.52 -2.83 -9.86
C ALA A 173 -6.70 -2.46 -8.93
N THR A 174 -6.45 -1.64 -7.91
CA THR A 174 -7.47 -1.13 -6.99
C THR A 174 -8.52 -0.31 -7.73
N LEU A 175 -8.07 0.66 -8.55
CA LEU A 175 -8.97 1.53 -9.33
C LEU A 175 -9.80 0.72 -10.32
N GLN A 176 -9.22 -0.27 -10.99
CA GLN A 176 -9.94 -1.17 -11.90
C GLN A 176 -10.99 -2.02 -11.16
N ALA A 177 -10.69 -2.51 -9.96
CA ALA A 177 -11.66 -3.23 -9.14
C ALA A 177 -12.83 -2.33 -8.71
N MET A 178 -12.53 -1.08 -8.35
CA MET A 178 -13.55 -0.08 -8.02
C MET A 178 -14.44 0.25 -9.23
N GLU A 179 -13.85 0.45 -10.40
CA GLU A 179 -14.58 0.69 -11.64
C GLU A 179 -15.54 -0.47 -11.97
N LYS A 180 -15.05 -1.72 -11.92
CA LYS A 180 -15.88 -2.91 -12.13
C LYS A 180 -17.03 -3.06 -11.14
N ALA A 181 -16.90 -2.52 -9.94
CA ALA A 181 -17.94 -2.49 -8.93
C ALA A 181 -18.98 -1.37 -9.14
N GLY A 182 -18.81 -0.51 -10.15
CA GLY A 182 -19.66 0.66 -10.38
C GLY A 182 -19.40 1.80 -9.39
N PHE A 183 -18.23 1.83 -8.77
CA PHE A 183 -17.86 2.89 -7.81
C PHE A 183 -17.87 4.27 -8.47
N PHE A 184 -17.33 4.38 -9.68
CA PHE A 184 -17.26 5.63 -10.44
C PHE A 184 -18.53 6.00 -11.20
N ASP A 185 -19.58 5.16 -11.17
CA ASP A 185 -20.92 5.53 -11.67
C ASP A 185 -21.56 6.64 -10.82
N LEU A 186 -21.06 6.88 -9.62
CA LEU A 186 -21.49 7.97 -8.77
C LEU A 186 -20.66 9.23 -9.07
N PRO A 187 -21.28 10.33 -9.57
CA PRO A 187 -20.56 11.57 -9.91
C PRO A 187 -19.74 12.14 -8.76
N PHE A 188 -20.21 11.99 -7.53
CA PHE A 188 -19.49 12.40 -6.33
C PHE A 188 -18.13 11.68 -6.21
N ASN A 189 -18.08 10.37 -6.45
CA ASN A 189 -16.86 9.58 -6.33
C ASN A 189 -15.87 9.95 -7.43
N GLN A 190 -16.35 10.08 -8.67
CA GLN A 190 -15.53 10.50 -9.81
C GLN A 190 -14.91 11.87 -9.55
N GLN A 191 -15.74 12.85 -9.13
CA GLN A 191 -15.27 14.20 -8.82
C GLN A 191 -14.25 14.21 -7.67
N LEU A 192 -14.49 13.45 -6.60
CA LEU A 192 -13.61 13.34 -5.44
C LEU A 192 -12.23 12.80 -5.83
N PHE A 193 -12.18 11.73 -6.61
CA PHE A 193 -10.94 11.12 -7.07
C PHE A 193 -10.20 11.98 -8.09
N ALA A 194 -10.92 12.68 -8.97
CA ALA A 194 -10.33 13.64 -9.89
C ALA A 194 -9.73 14.85 -9.14
N GLN A 195 -10.43 15.38 -8.13
CA GLN A 195 -9.90 16.46 -7.29
C GLN A 195 -8.66 16.03 -6.49
N ALA A 196 -8.61 14.78 -6.05
CA ALA A 196 -7.43 14.21 -5.43
C ALA A 196 -6.31 13.91 -6.44
N GLY A 197 -6.58 14.03 -7.73
CA GLY A 197 -5.65 13.74 -8.82
C GLY A 197 -5.37 12.25 -9.05
N LEU A 198 -6.17 11.35 -8.50
CA LEU A 198 -6.00 9.89 -8.63
C LEU A 198 -6.52 9.34 -9.95
N VAL A 199 -7.50 10.02 -10.56
CA VAL A 199 -8.04 9.72 -11.89
C VAL A 199 -8.09 11.00 -12.72
N ASP A 200 -8.22 10.85 -14.04
CA ASP A 200 -8.44 11.99 -14.92
C ASP A 200 -9.88 12.50 -14.78
N GLY A 201 -10.05 13.82 -14.85
CA GLY A 201 -11.36 14.47 -14.71
C GLY A 201 -12.18 14.50 -15.99
#